data_b7f003aa6a709de05d5e84d7080d1e25
#
_entry.id   b7f003aa6a709de05d5e84d7080d1e25
#
_cell.length_a   1.000
_cell.length_b   1.000
_cell.length_c   1.000
_cell.angle_alpha   90.00
_cell.angle_beta   90.00
_cell.angle_gamma   90.00
#
_symmetry.space_group_name_H-M   'P 1'
#
loop_
_entity.id
_entity.type
_entity.pdbx_description
1 polymer ?
#
loop_
_entity_poly.entity_id
_entity_poly.type
_entity_poly.pdbx_seq_one_letter_code
_entity_poly.pdbx_strand_id
1 'polypeptide(L)'
;KLEEGSYVAGKEEGTWLSWYETGVMKNEGNFKAGKIHGSWKAWFPNNKPNYEGFFKNELKDGAWKYYYDTGKIKEEGTYKEGKKDGHWIAWTPYGFKDSEGDYTQEHPNGLWVYYYQTGVKSMEQTFKDGKLSGDCKAWYENNTLKSVTSYTLIKDNKSGRVESKPHGKWIYYDKNGKTIMETTYSKGVKVN
;
A
#
# COMPACT_ATOMS: atom_id res chain seq x y z
N LYS A 1 -0.22 -34.72 -11.71
CA LYS A 1 -0.37 -33.64 -12.70
C LYS A 1 -0.15 -32.32 -11.99
N LEU A 2 0.85 -31.53 -12.40
CA LEU A 2 1.17 -30.27 -11.73
C LEU A 2 0.56 -29.05 -12.45
N GLU A 3 0.21 -29.21 -13.73
CA GLU A 3 -0.38 -28.16 -14.55
C GLU A 3 -1.42 -28.71 -15.55
N GLU A 4 -2.41 -27.90 -15.90
CA GLU A 4 -3.44 -28.18 -16.88
C GLU A 4 -3.87 -26.92 -17.57
N GLY A 5 -3.98 -26.98 -18.91
CA GLY A 5 -4.40 -25.88 -19.74
C GLY A 5 -4.47 -26.28 -21.20
N SER A 6 -4.81 -25.35 -22.07
CA SER A 6 -4.95 -25.56 -23.50
C SER A 6 -3.95 -24.71 -24.28
N TYR A 7 -3.53 -25.21 -25.44
CA TYR A 7 -2.70 -24.50 -26.39
C TYR A 7 -3.45 -24.27 -27.69
N VAL A 8 -3.31 -23.08 -28.27
CA VAL A 8 -3.75 -22.75 -29.62
C VAL A 8 -2.54 -22.21 -30.39
N ALA A 9 -2.23 -22.83 -31.52
CA ALA A 9 -1.05 -22.48 -32.32
C ALA A 9 0.26 -22.43 -31.51
N GLY A 10 0.43 -23.37 -30.52
CA GLY A 10 1.62 -23.48 -29.69
C GLY A 10 1.74 -22.46 -28.57
N LYS A 11 0.70 -21.68 -28.31
CA LYS A 11 0.63 -20.68 -27.22
C LYS A 11 -0.47 -21.04 -26.24
N GLU A 12 -0.25 -20.74 -24.97
CA GLU A 12 -1.25 -20.92 -23.92
C GLU A 12 -2.50 -20.11 -24.24
N GLU A 13 -3.67 -20.74 -24.07
CA GLU A 13 -4.97 -20.12 -24.34
C GLU A 13 -6.02 -20.60 -23.34
N GLY A 14 -6.87 -19.67 -22.85
CA GLY A 14 -7.94 -19.98 -21.92
C GLY A 14 -7.47 -20.22 -20.50
N THR A 15 -8.25 -20.98 -19.73
CA THR A 15 -7.98 -21.24 -18.31
C THR A 15 -6.82 -22.19 -18.13
N TRP A 16 -5.92 -21.83 -17.21
CA TRP A 16 -4.78 -22.62 -16.76
C TRP A 16 -4.85 -22.85 -15.27
N LEU A 17 -4.61 -24.10 -14.89
CA LEU A 17 -4.61 -24.56 -13.50
C LEU A 17 -3.23 -25.11 -13.18
N SER A 18 -2.75 -24.85 -11.97
CA SER A 18 -1.54 -25.50 -11.44
C SER A 18 -1.74 -25.94 -9.99
N TRP A 19 -1.01 -26.97 -9.58
CA TRP A 19 -1.10 -27.56 -8.24
C TRP A 19 0.29 -27.66 -7.61
N TYR A 20 0.32 -27.64 -6.30
CA TYR A 20 1.46 -28.05 -5.52
C TYR A 20 1.64 -29.59 -5.63
N GLU A 21 2.81 -30.10 -5.29
CA GLU A 21 3.07 -31.54 -5.24
C GLU A 21 2.12 -32.29 -4.30
N THR A 22 1.61 -31.60 -3.30
CA THR A 22 0.60 -32.11 -2.35
C THR A 22 -0.80 -32.27 -2.96
N GLY A 23 -1.02 -31.83 -4.21
CA GLY A 23 -2.32 -31.84 -4.87
C GLY A 23 -3.21 -30.63 -4.56
N VAL A 24 -2.76 -29.72 -3.68
CA VAL A 24 -3.46 -28.47 -3.40
C VAL A 24 -3.34 -27.55 -4.60
N MET A 25 -4.43 -26.87 -4.99
CA MET A 25 -4.44 -25.86 -6.04
C MET A 25 -3.41 -24.76 -5.70
N LYS A 26 -2.59 -24.41 -6.69
CA LYS A 26 -1.58 -23.35 -6.56
C LYS A 26 -2.02 -22.09 -7.27
N ASN A 27 -2.44 -22.21 -8.53
CA ASN A 27 -2.93 -21.10 -9.32
C ASN A 27 -4.09 -21.52 -10.24
N GLU A 28 -4.98 -20.58 -10.45
CA GLU A 28 -5.99 -20.58 -11.51
C GLU A 28 -5.90 -19.23 -12.22
N GLY A 29 -5.71 -19.25 -13.54
CA GLY A 29 -5.58 -18.03 -14.30
C GLY A 29 -5.91 -18.20 -15.75
N ASN A 30 -5.93 -17.11 -16.49
CA ASN A 30 -6.25 -17.13 -17.91
C ASN A 30 -5.07 -16.62 -18.73
N PHE A 31 -4.90 -17.27 -19.88
CA PHE A 31 -3.94 -16.88 -20.90
C PHE A 31 -4.65 -16.51 -22.19
N LYS A 32 -4.06 -15.59 -22.92
CA LYS A 32 -4.45 -15.21 -24.28
C LYS A 32 -3.21 -15.07 -25.13
N ALA A 33 -3.10 -15.92 -26.14
CA ALA A 33 -1.96 -15.95 -27.07
C ALA A 33 -0.60 -16.06 -26.35
N GLY A 34 -0.51 -16.87 -25.28
CA GLY A 34 0.70 -17.09 -24.49
C GLY A 34 0.99 -16.03 -23.42
N LYS A 35 0.07 -15.08 -23.20
CA LYS A 35 0.22 -14.00 -22.21
C LYS A 35 -0.83 -14.11 -21.13
N ILE A 36 -0.45 -13.89 -19.89
CA ILE A 36 -1.40 -13.81 -18.78
C ILE A 36 -2.39 -12.67 -19.08
N HIS A 37 -3.69 -13.01 -19.06
CA HIS A 37 -4.76 -12.08 -19.36
C HIS A 37 -6.06 -12.53 -18.70
N GLY A 38 -6.76 -11.64 -18.00
CA GLY A 38 -8.00 -11.99 -17.32
C GLY A 38 -7.81 -12.23 -15.82
N SER A 39 -8.76 -12.94 -15.21
CA SER A 39 -8.73 -13.24 -13.78
C SER A 39 -7.56 -14.16 -13.43
N TRP A 40 -7.00 -13.93 -12.24
CA TRP A 40 -5.96 -14.75 -11.68
C TRP A 40 -6.18 -14.93 -10.18
N LYS A 41 -6.08 -16.18 -9.71
CA LYS A 41 -6.14 -16.54 -8.30
C LYS A 41 -4.96 -17.41 -7.94
N ALA A 42 -4.45 -17.24 -6.75
CA ALA A 42 -3.40 -18.09 -6.18
C ALA A 42 -3.75 -18.49 -4.74
N TRP A 43 -3.27 -19.66 -4.35
CA TRP A 43 -3.45 -20.21 -3.01
C TRP A 43 -2.11 -20.55 -2.38
N PHE A 44 -2.08 -20.52 -1.06
CA PHE A 44 -0.99 -21.06 -0.26
C PHE A 44 -1.03 -22.59 -0.22
N PRO A 45 0.07 -23.28 0.15
CA PRO A 45 0.08 -24.74 0.31
C PRO A 45 -0.92 -25.28 1.31
N ASN A 46 -1.40 -24.47 2.24
CA ASN A 46 -2.44 -24.81 3.22
C ASN A 46 -3.89 -24.61 2.69
N ASN A 47 -4.04 -24.46 1.37
CA ASN A 47 -5.31 -24.24 0.68
C ASN A 47 -6.05 -22.94 1.06
N LYS A 48 -5.36 -21.97 1.65
CA LYS A 48 -5.91 -20.62 1.88
C LYS A 48 -5.59 -19.72 0.69
N PRO A 49 -6.46 -18.74 0.37
CA PRO A 49 -6.16 -17.77 -0.69
C PRO A 49 -4.85 -17.05 -0.37
N ASN A 50 -4.08 -16.76 -1.42
CA ASN A 50 -2.84 -15.98 -1.35
C ASN A 50 -3.04 -14.61 -1.97
N TYR A 51 -3.49 -14.58 -3.22
CA TYR A 51 -3.89 -13.34 -3.89
C TYR A 51 -4.87 -13.61 -5.02
N GLU A 52 -5.63 -12.59 -5.37
CA GLU A 52 -6.51 -12.59 -6.53
C GLU A 52 -6.55 -11.21 -7.17
N GLY A 53 -6.80 -11.20 -8.47
CA GLY A 53 -6.91 -9.97 -9.25
C GLY A 53 -7.07 -10.22 -10.74
N PHE A 54 -6.79 -9.20 -11.51
CA PHE A 54 -6.94 -9.22 -12.95
C PHE A 54 -5.63 -8.79 -13.63
N PHE A 55 -5.28 -9.48 -14.71
CA PHE A 55 -4.18 -9.11 -15.59
C PHE A 55 -4.70 -8.63 -16.94
N LYS A 56 -4.10 -7.58 -17.45
CA LYS A 56 -4.29 -7.08 -18.79
C LYS A 56 -2.93 -7.02 -19.49
N ASN A 57 -2.72 -7.91 -20.48
CA ASN A 57 -1.45 -8.00 -21.19
C ASN A 57 -0.23 -8.15 -20.24
N GLU A 58 -0.28 -9.15 -19.34
CA GLU A 58 0.77 -9.48 -18.35
C GLU A 58 0.97 -8.45 -17.24
N LEU A 59 0.25 -7.32 -17.27
CA LEU A 59 0.30 -6.30 -16.24
C LEU A 59 -0.91 -6.42 -15.30
N LYS A 60 -0.71 -6.22 -14.01
CA LYS A 60 -1.81 -6.12 -13.05
C LYS A 60 -2.69 -4.93 -13.41
N ASP A 61 -4.02 -5.14 -13.42
CA ASP A 61 -5.00 -4.10 -13.78
C ASP A 61 -6.28 -4.31 -12.97
N GLY A 62 -6.94 -3.22 -12.54
CA GLY A 62 -8.15 -3.32 -11.72
C GLY A 62 -7.92 -3.74 -10.28
N ALA A 63 -8.96 -4.29 -9.64
CA ALA A 63 -8.94 -4.64 -8.22
C ALA A 63 -8.04 -5.84 -7.93
N TRP A 64 -7.28 -5.73 -6.84
CA TRP A 64 -6.41 -6.79 -6.33
C TRP A 64 -6.59 -6.96 -4.84
N LYS A 65 -6.53 -8.23 -4.38
CA LYS A 65 -6.53 -8.61 -2.98
C LYS A 65 -5.37 -9.55 -2.70
N TYR A 66 -4.74 -9.33 -1.56
CA TYR A 66 -3.69 -10.19 -1.02
C TYR A 66 -4.12 -10.68 0.36
N TYR A 67 -3.70 -11.87 0.71
CA TYR A 67 -4.09 -12.52 1.95
C TYR A 67 -2.87 -12.96 2.74
N TYR A 68 -3.02 -13.07 4.04
CA TYR A 68 -2.12 -13.82 4.88
C TYR A 68 -2.37 -15.32 4.72
N ASP A 69 -1.42 -16.16 5.10
CA ASP A 69 -1.56 -17.62 5.11
C ASP A 69 -2.64 -18.14 6.06
N THR A 70 -3.11 -17.29 6.98
CA THR A 70 -4.30 -17.51 7.80
C THR A 70 -5.62 -17.40 7.02
N GLY A 71 -5.60 -16.84 5.81
CA GLY A 71 -6.75 -16.53 4.96
C GLY A 71 -7.39 -15.16 5.23
N LYS A 72 -6.86 -14.38 6.17
CA LYS A 72 -7.31 -13.00 6.39
C LYS A 72 -6.74 -12.08 5.32
N ILE A 73 -7.47 -11.03 4.97
CA ILE A 73 -7.00 -10.00 4.03
C ILE A 73 -5.76 -9.32 4.61
N LYS A 74 -4.73 -9.17 3.80
CA LYS A 74 -3.49 -8.45 4.10
C LYS A 74 -3.52 -7.03 3.54
N GLU A 75 -3.85 -6.90 2.27
CA GLU A 75 -4.03 -5.62 1.60
C GLU A 75 -4.96 -5.76 0.39
N GLU A 76 -5.67 -4.69 0.06
CA GLU A 76 -6.44 -4.59 -1.18
C GLU A 76 -6.39 -3.18 -1.75
N GLY A 77 -6.58 -3.09 -3.06
CA GLY A 77 -6.60 -1.82 -3.79
C GLY A 77 -6.66 -2.05 -5.29
N THR A 78 -6.29 -1.06 -6.05
CA THR A 78 -6.32 -1.11 -7.51
C THR A 78 -4.93 -0.96 -8.12
N TYR A 79 -4.73 -1.66 -9.23
CA TYR A 79 -3.60 -1.48 -10.13
C TYR A 79 -4.06 -0.86 -11.44
N LYS A 80 -3.21 -0.07 -12.03
CA LYS A 80 -3.33 0.45 -13.39
C LYS A 80 -2.00 0.25 -14.10
N GLU A 81 -2.03 -0.53 -15.19
CA GLU A 81 -0.81 -0.81 -15.98
C GLU A 81 0.36 -1.34 -15.13
N GLY A 82 0.08 -2.24 -14.19
CA GLY A 82 1.06 -2.89 -13.32
C GLY A 82 1.48 -2.10 -12.10
N LYS A 83 0.99 -0.87 -11.90
CA LYS A 83 1.34 0.02 -10.78
C LYS A 83 0.16 0.22 -9.85
N LYS A 84 0.43 0.30 -8.54
CA LYS A 84 -0.60 0.71 -7.56
C LYS A 84 -1.12 2.10 -7.93
N ASP A 85 -2.45 2.22 -8.06
CA ASP A 85 -3.14 3.47 -8.44
C ASP A 85 -4.52 3.49 -7.81
N GLY A 86 -4.90 4.59 -7.14
CA GLY A 86 -6.13 4.68 -6.36
C GLY A 86 -5.98 4.23 -4.90
N HIS A 87 -7.11 3.97 -4.24
CA HIS A 87 -7.18 3.72 -2.81
C HIS A 87 -6.67 2.31 -2.45
N TRP A 88 -5.84 2.25 -1.38
CA TRP A 88 -5.29 1.02 -0.83
C TRP A 88 -5.53 0.96 0.67
N ILE A 89 -5.89 -0.23 1.13
CA ILE A 89 -6.09 -0.52 2.56
C ILE A 89 -5.23 -1.73 2.91
N ALA A 90 -4.54 -1.65 4.04
CA ALA A 90 -3.78 -2.75 4.62
C ALA A 90 -4.32 -3.14 6.00
N TRP A 91 -4.19 -4.42 6.35
CA TRP A 91 -4.58 -4.99 7.64
C TRP A 91 -3.43 -5.75 8.26
N THR A 92 -3.43 -5.84 9.58
CA THR A 92 -2.52 -6.70 10.33
C THR A 92 -2.93 -8.19 10.20
N PRO A 93 -2.04 -9.15 10.52
CA PRO A 93 -2.40 -10.58 10.55
C PRO A 93 -3.55 -10.92 11.51
N TYR A 94 -3.79 -10.05 12.49
CA TYR A 94 -4.91 -10.21 13.42
C TYR A 94 -6.24 -9.71 12.87
N GLY A 95 -6.23 -8.95 11.74
CA GLY A 95 -7.42 -8.44 11.05
C GLY A 95 -7.81 -7.02 11.48
N PHE A 96 -6.95 -6.31 12.19
CA PHE A 96 -7.12 -4.87 12.46
C PHE A 96 -6.62 -4.07 11.27
N LYS A 97 -7.28 -2.96 10.97
CA LYS A 97 -6.78 -2.02 9.95
C LYS A 97 -5.42 -1.50 10.40
N ASP A 98 -4.44 -1.54 9.51
CA ASP A 98 -3.07 -1.06 9.73
C ASP A 98 -2.88 0.33 9.11
N SER A 99 -3.25 0.48 7.85
CA SER A 99 -3.10 1.73 7.13
C SER A 99 -4.05 1.82 5.93
N GLU A 100 -4.31 3.05 5.48
CA GLU A 100 -5.00 3.34 4.23
C GLU A 100 -4.55 4.66 3.63
N GLY A 101 -4.67 4.77 2.31
CA GLY A 101 -4.33 5.98 1.55
C GLY A 101 -4.32 5.71 0.06
N ASP A 102 -4.02 6.75 -0.70
CA ASP A 102 -4.03 6.66 -2.15
C ASP A 102 -2.62 6.55 -2.72
N TYR A 103 -2.51 5.78 -3.79
CA TYR A 103 -1.35 5.73 -4.66
C TYR A 103 -1.65 6.41 -6.00
N THR A 104 -0.65 7.02 -6.57
CA THR A 104 -0.63 7.44 -7.98
C THR A 104 0.66 6.89 -8.59
N GLN A 105 0.55 5.97 -9.54
CA GLN A 105 1.70 5.35 -10.23
C GLN A 105 2.78 4.81 -9.27
N GLU A 106 2.39 3.96 -8.29
CA GLU A 106 3.24 3.36 -7.22
C GLU A 106 3.67 4.33 -6.11
N HIS A 107 3.39 5.62 -6.21
CA HIS A 107 3.79 6.60 -5.21
C HIS A 107 2.63 6.96 -4.29
N PRO A 108 2.79 6.91 -2.96
CA PRO A 108 1.81 7.48 -2.03
C PRO A 108 1.50 8.92 -2.39
N ASN A 109 0.20 9.27 -2.44
CA ASN A 109 -0.26 10.60 -2.80
C ASN A 109 -1.51 10.96 -2.00
N GLY A 110 -1.61 12.22 -1.51
CA GLY A 110 -2.70 12.61 -0.63
C GLY A 110 -2.53 12.17 0.82
N LEU A 111 -3.62 12.06 1.54
CA LEU A 111 -3.64 11.72 2.95
C LEU A 111 -3.47 10.20 3.13
N TRP A 112 -2.54 9.83 4.00
CA TRP A 112 -2.35 8.47 4.51
C TRP A 112 -2.68 8.43 5.99
N VAL A 113 -3.45 7.41 6.40
CA VAL A 113 -3.86 7.19 7.78
C VAL A 113 -3.32 5.84 8.25
N TYR A 114 -2.74 5.83 9.43
CA TYR A 114 -2.21 4.65 10.10
C TYR A 114 -2.94 4.44 11.42
N TYR A 115 -3.06 3.20 11.86
CA TYR A 115 -3.85 2.84 13.02
C TYR A 115 -3.04 2.00 14.02
N TYR A 116 -3.37 2.13 15.29
CA TYR A 116 -3.00 1.17 16.31
C TYR A 116 -3.88 -0.08 16.20
N GLN A 117 -3.48 -1.18 16.84
CA GLN A 117 -4.30 -2.40 16.89
C GLN A 117 -5.64 -2.19 17.61
N THR A 118 -5.74 -1.17 18.43
CA THR A 118 -6.99 -0.71 19.08
C THR A 118 -7.99 -0.07 18.14
N GLY A 119 -7.60 0.19 16.88
CA GLY A 119 -8.40 0.93 15.89
C GLY A 119 -8.31 2.45 16.01
N VAL A 120 -7.61 2.96 17.03
CA VAL A 120 -7.32 4.39 17.18
C VAL A 120 -6.30 4.80 16.11
N LYS A 121 -6.48 5.97 15.52
CA LYS A 121 -5.47 6.54 14.60
C LYS A 121 -4.15 6.72 15.32
N SER A 122 -3.07 6.23 14.74
CA SER A 122 -1.71 6.44 15.23
C SER A 122 -1.03 7.60 14.53
N MET A 123 -1.30 7.78 13.22
CA MET A 123 -0.67 8.83 12.42
C MET A 123 -1.54 9.20 11.21
N GLU A 124 -1.46 10.45 10.81
CA GLU A 124 -1.86 10.98 9.51
C GLU A 124 -0.66 11.65 8.87
N GLN A 125 -0.42 11.37 7.59
CA GLN A 125 0.67 11.95 6.81
C GLN A 125 0.16 12.34 5.44
N THR A 126 0.54 13.53 4.96
CA THR A 126 0.21 13.95 3.61
C THR A 126 1.42 13.75 2.70
N PHE A 127 1.19 13.11 1.57
CA PHE A 127 2.21 12.82 0.57
C PHE A 127 1.92 13.53 -0.76
N LYS A 128 2.97 13.83 -1.47
CA LYS A 128 2.93 14.22 -2.89
C LYS A 128 4.05 13.49 -3.62
N ASP A 129 3.68 12.69 -4.60
CA ASP A 129 4.61 11.88 -5.39
C ASP A 129 5.59 11.06 -4.52
N GLY A 130 5.07 10.38 -3.49
CA GLY A 130 5.83 9.55 -2.56
C GLY A 130 6.64 10.29 -1.49
N LYS A 131 6.54 11.62 -1.42
CA LYS A 131 7.27 12.46 -0.47
C LYS A 131 6.34 13.18 0.50
N LEU A 132 6.73 13.27 1.77
CA LEU A 132 5.98 14.05 2.75
C LEU A 132 5.84 15.51 2.29
N SER A 133 4.59 16.01 2.26
CA SER A 133 4.27 17.37 1.80
C SER A 133 2.95 17.80 2.44
N GLY A 134 3.00 18.78 3.33
CA GLY A 134 1.85 19.23 4.12
C GLY A 134 1.90 18.71 5.55
N ASP A 135 0.75 18.68 6.20
CA ASP A 135 0.63 18.36 7.61
C ASP A 135 0.75 16.87 7.90
N CYS A 136 1.40 16.58 9.02
CA CYS A 136 1.48 15.27 9.63
C CYS A 136 1.00 15.39 11.08
N LYS A 137 0.16 14.46 11.50
CA LYS A 137 -0.34 14.37 12.88
C LYS A 137 -0.07 12.99 13.44
N ALA A 138 0.28 12.91 14.70
CA ALA A 138 0.38 11.63 15.41
C ALA A 138 -0.45 11.68 16.69
N TRP A 139 -0.93 10.54 17.11
CA TRP A 139 -1.73 10.37 18.34
C TRP A 139 -1.11 9.30 19.22
N TYR A 140 -1.39 9.39 20.50
CA TYR A 140 -1.19 8.29 21.45
C TYR A 140 -2.37 7.29 21.34
N GLU A 141 -2.20 6.08 21.88
CA GLU A 141 -3.28 5.08 21.89
C GLU A 141 -4.54 5.52 22.68
N ASN A 142 -4.40 6.44 23.62
CA ASN A 142 -5.53 7.05 24.33
C ASN A 142 -6.25 8.14 23.52
N ASN A 143 -5.97 8.22 22.21
CA ASN A 143 -6.52 9.21 21.27
C ASN A 143 -6.14 10.68 21.55
N THR A 144 -5.17 10.92 22.45
CA THR A 144 -4.62 12.26 22.67
C THR A 144 -3.62 12.60 21.56
N LEU A 145 -3.68 13.82 21.03
CA LEU A 145 -2.74 14.30 20.03
C LEU A 145 -1.31 14.29 20.59
N LYS A 146 -0.39 13.65 19.87
CA LYS A 146 1.02 13.52 20.22
C LYS A 146 1.88 14.57 19.56
N SER A 147 1.62 14.83 18.26
CA SER A 147 2.37 15.86 17.54
C SER A 147 1.60 16.38 16.34
N VAL A 148 1.89 17.62 15.99
CA VAL A 148 1.55 18.24 14.70
C VAL A 148 2.87 18.72 14.10
N THR A 149 3.15 18.29 12.87
CA THR A 149 4.35 18.67 12.11
C THR A 149 3.94 18.98 10.68
N SER A 150 4.73 19.72 9.95
CA SER A 150 4.46 20.04 8.56
C SER A 150 5.73 19.98 7.72
N TYR A 151 5.59 19.65 6.46
CA TYR A 151 6.67 19.49 5.50
C TYR A 151 6.37 20.23 4.20
N THR A 152 7.41 20.70 3.54
CA THR A 152 7.33 21.28 2.20
C THR A 152 8.33 20.61 1.27
N LEU A 153 7.99 20.58 -0.01
CA LEU A 153 8.87 20.05 -1.04
C LEU A 153 9.80 21.16 -1.54
N ILE A 154 11.09 20.89 -1.55
CA ILE A 154 12.11 21.78 -2.06
C ILE A 154 12.87 21.08 -3.17
N LYS A 155 12.98 21.73 -4.32
CA LYS A 155 13.81 21.28 -5.43
C LYS A 155 15.24 21.82 -5.21
N ASP A 156 16.19 20.90 -5.13
CA ASP A 156 17.61 21.25 -5.16
C ASP A 156 18.00 21.74 -6.56
N ASN A 157 18.53 22.94 -6.64
CA ASN A 157 18.85 23.58 -7.92
C ASN A 157 20.04 22.95 -8.64
N LYS A 158 20.92 22.24 -7.93
CA LYS A 158 22.11 21.61 -8.52
C LYS A 158 21.80 20.22 -9.05
N SER A 159 21.13 19.39 -8.24
CA SER A 159 20.81 18.00 -8.60
C SER A 159 19.45 17.84 -9.27
N GLY A 160 18.57 18.84 -9.19
CA GLY A 160 17.18 18.77 -9.63
C GLY A 160 16.29 17.88 -8.75
N ARG A 161 16.83 17.28 -7.69
CA ARG A 161 16.09 16.40 -6.77
C ARG A 161 15.10 17.20 -5.95
N VAL A 162 13.92 16.60 -5.74
CA VAL A 162 12.89 17.15 -4.84
C VAL A 162 12.98 16.40 -3.52
N GLU A 163 13.08 17.14 -2.42
CA GLU A 163 13.19 16.60 -1.06
C GLU A 163 12.12 17.19 -0.15
N SER A 164 11.63 16.37 0.80
CA SER A 164 10.79 16.85 1.90
C SER A 164 11.66 17.57 2.92
N LYS A 165 11.27 18.76 3.31
CA LYS A 165 11.97 19.54 4.37
C LYS A 165 10.97 19.97 5.43
N PRO A 166 11.33 19.93 6.73
CA PRO A 166 10.54 20.52 7.80
C PRO A 166 10.13 21.95 7.47
N HIS A 167 8.86 22.29 7.72
CA HIS A 167 8.32 23.63 7.47
C HIS A 167 7.18 23.94 8.43
N GLY A 168 7.01 25.23 8.76
CA GLY A 168 5.94 25.64 9.66
C GLY A 168 6.19 25.29 11.13
N LYS A 169 5.14 25.37 11.92
CA LYS A 169 5.17 25.14 13.35
C LYS A 169 5.06 23.65 13.66
N TRP A 170 5.98 23.14 14.48
CA TRP A 170 6.00 21.80 14.98
C TRP A 170 5.70 21.83 16.48
N ILE A 171 4.68 21.06 16.91
CA ILE A 171 4.21 21.02 18.28
C ILE A 171 4.16 19.56 18.72
N TYR A 172 4.63 19.33 19.93
CA TYR A 172 4.57 18.02 20.59
C TYR A 172 3.85 18.14 21.92
N TYR A 173 3.07 17.13 22.23
CA TYR A 173 2.23 17.07 23.44
C TYR A 173 2.56 15.82 24.25
N ASP A 174 2.34 15.88 25.55
CA ASP A 174 2.34 14.69 26.42
C ASP A 174 1.02 13.92 26.30
N LYS A 175 0.91 12.78 27.00
CA LYS A 175 -0.30 11.92 26.99
C LYS A 175 -1.54 12.59 27.59
N ASN A 176 -1.39 13.72 28.30
CA ASN A 176 -2.48 14.51 28.86
C ASN A 176 -2.86 15.70 27.97
N GLY A 177 -2.21 15.86 26.83
CA GLY A 177 -2.46 16.94 25.87
C GLY A 177 -1.73 18.25 26.20
N LYS A 178 -0.83 18.27 27.17
CA LYS A 178 -0.02 19.44 27.50
C LYS A 178 1.13 19.57 26.50
N THR A 179 1.34 20.76 25.98
CA THR A 179 2.50 21.06 25.11
C THR A 179 3.80 20.87 25.84
N ILE A 180 4.70 20.06 25.31
CA ILE A 180 6.04 19.79 25.85
C ILE A 180 7.15 20.38 25.01
N MET A 181 6.90 20.61 23.71
CA MET A 181 7.87 21.24 22.81
C MET A 181 7.16 21.96 21.68
N GLU A 182 7.69 23.10 21.32
CA GLU A 182 7.26 23.87 20.16
C GLU A 182 8.49 24.42 19.43
N THR A 183 8.50 24.35 18.12
CA THR A 183 9.59 24.89 17.30
C THR A 183 9.06 25.24 15.92
N THR A 184 9.69 26.16 15.24
CA THR A 184 9.32 26.57 13.90
C THR A 184 10.45 26.30 12.92
N TYR A 185 10.09 25.83 11.74
CA TYR A 185 11.02 25.56 10.65
C TYR A 185 10.65 26.36 9.42
N SER A 186 11.67 26.81 8.68
CA SER A 186 11.53 27.38 7.35
C SER A 186 12.42 26.59 6.39
N LYS A 187 11.79 25.82 5.49
CA LYS A 187 12.49 25.04 4.46
C LYS A 187 13.64 24.17 5.00
N GLY A 188 13.41 23.51 6.14
CA GLY A 188 14.38 22.62 6.76
C GLY A 188 15.28 23.27 7.82
N VAL A 189 15.28 24.58 7.93
CA VAL A 189 16.09 25.32 8.91
C VAL A 189 15.22 25.69 10.11
N LYS A 190 15.69 25.38 11.32
CA LYS A 190 15.03 25.80 12.55
C LYS A 190 15.19 27.33 12.69
N VAL A 191 14.07 28.03 12.93
CA VAL A 191 14.05 29.50 13.03
C VAL A 191 13.70 30.00 14.43
N ASN A 192 13.16 29.10 15.29
CA ASN A 192 12.92 29.36 16.73
C ASN A 192 13.01 28.04 17.52
#